data_35273583136b1024344a3909f422f61b
#
_entry.id   35273583136b1024344a3909f422f61b
#
_cell.length_a   1.000
_cell.length_b   1.000
_cell.length_c   1.000
_cell.angle_alpha   90.00
_cell.angle_beta   90.00
_cell.angle_gamma   90.00
#
_symmetry.space_group_name_H-M   'P 1'
#
loop_
_entity.id
_entity.type
_entity.pdbx_description
1 polymer ?
#
loop_
_entity_poly.entity_id
_entity_poly.type
_entity_poly.pdbx_seq_one_letter_code
_entity_poly.pdbx_strand_id
1 'polypeptide(L)'
;EMSKEQLVNRMLSLESHVDAQKIRTGRLNDEEWMNLVEGSANIANSKLFIDDTPGITLSAMRSKCRKLKMEHDIQIVIIDYLQLMSGNSNSSNASRQQEISDISRGLKALARELNVPVVALSQLSRAVEQRPDHRPMLSDLRESGAIEQDADVVMFLYREGYYNRDLSEAEQRVAEVIIAKQRNG
;
A
#
# COMPACT_ATOMS: atom_id res chain seq x y z
N GLU A 1 12.79 -4.20 2.67
CA GLU A 1 11.38 -4.46 2.45
C GLU A 1 11.10 -5.91 2.16
N MET A 2 9.82 -6.24 2.15
CA MET A 2 9.39 -7.63 1.93
C MET A 2 9.64 -8.04 0.49
N SER A 3 10.16 -9.26 0.29
CA SER A 3 10.23 -9.88 -1.03
C SER A 3 8.81 -10.29 -1.50
N LYS A 4 8.66 -10.50 -2.82
CA LYS A 4 7.40 -11.01 -3.39
C LYS A 4 6.96 -12.33 -2.75
N GLU A 5 7.89 -13.23 -2.39
CA GLU A 5 7.58 -14.49 -1.72
C GLU A 5 6.99 -14.25 -0.31
N GLN A 6 7.53 -13.30 0.43
CA GLN A 6 7.00 -12.95 1.75
C GLN A 6 5.61 -12.33 1.65
N LEU A 7 5.37 -11.51 0.62
CA LEU A 7 4.06 -10.93 0.37
C LEU A 7 3.04 -12.01 0.00
N VAL A 8 3.39 -12.92 -0.90
CA VAL A 8 2.53 -14.05 -1.29
C VAL A 8 2.19 -14.93 -0.08
N ASN A 9 3.17 -15.21 0.79
CA ASN A 9 2.91 -15.98 2.02
C ASN A 9 1.92 -15.29 2.97
N ARG A 10 1.96 -13.95 3.07
CA ARG A 10 0.95 -13.19 3.83
C ARG A 10 -0.42 -13.25 3.18
N MET A 11 -0.48 -13.16 1.86
CA MET A 11 -1.74 -13.28 1.13
C MET A 11 -2.33 -14.68 1.28
N LEU A 12 -1.51 -15.72 1.21
CA LEU A 12 -1.93 -17.10 1.48
C LEU A 12 -2.51 -17.26 2.89
N SER A 13 -1.85 -16.68 3.89
CA SER A 13 -2.35 -16.69 5.27
C SER A 13 -3.71 -16.01 5.40
N LEU A 14 -3.90 -14.87 4.74
CA LEU A 14 -5.16 -14.14 4.76
C LEU A 14 -6.28 -14.88 4.03
N GLU A 15 -6.00 -15.40 2.84
CA GLU A 15 -6.99 -16.09 2.00
C GLU A 15 -7.40 -17.44 2.58
N SER A 16 -6.45 -18.21 3.12
CA SER A 16 -6.70 -19.52 3.72
C SER A 16 -7.16 -19.48 5.17
N HIS A 17 -7.13 -18.31 5.82
CA HIS A 17 -7.35 -18.14 7.26
C HIS A 17 -6.42 -19.02 8.12
N VAL A 18 -5.23 -19.35 7.62
CA VAL A 18 -4.20 -20.10 8.32
C VAL A 18 -3.13 -19.14 8.86
N ASP A 19 -2.70 -19.37 10.09
CA ASP A 19 -1.67 -18.56 10.73
C ASP A 19 -0.36 -18.58 9.92
N ALA A 20 0.18 -17.39 9.64
CA ALA A 20 1.40 -17.22 8.82
C ALA A 20 2.62 -17.94 9.43
N GLN A 21 2.69 -18.10 10.76
CA GLN A 21 3.76 -18.82 11.42
C GLN A 21 3.63 -20.32 11.20
N LYS A 22 2.41 -20.86 11.19
CA LYS A 22 2.17 -22.26 10.87
C LYS A 22 2.54 -22.57 9.43
N ILE A 23 2.17 -21.69 8.48
CA ILE A 23 2.60 -21.81 7.07
C ILE A 23 4.13 -21.85 6.97
N ARG A 24 4.82 -20.92 7.63
CA ARG A 24 6.28 -20.83 7.60
C ARG A 24 6.99 -22.05 8.21
N THR A 25 6.39 -22.65 9.25
CA THR A 25 7.01 -23.79 9.96
C THR A 25 6.54 -25.15 9.43
N GLY A 26 5.54 -25.18 8.53
CA GLY A 26 4.96 -26.41 8.02
C GLY A 26 4.14 -27.20 9.05
N ARG A 27 3.77 -26.58 10.18
CA ARG A 27 3.00 -27.23 11.25
C ARG A 27 1.49 -27.01 11.03
N LEU A 28 0.95 -27.70 10.03
CA LEU A 28 -0.43 -27.59 9.60
C LEU A 28 -1.16 -28.91 9.91
N ASN A 29 -2.42 -28.82 10.35
CA ASN A 29 -3.31 -29.97 10.38
C ASN A 29 -3.96 -30.19 8.99
N ASP A 30 -4.71 -31.27 8.84
CA ASP A 30 -5.30 -31.64 7.54
C ASP A 30 -6.30 -30.60 7.02
N GLU A 31 -7.09 -29.98 7.90
CA GLU A 31 -8.03 -28.91 7.55
C GLU A 31 -7.29 -27.65 7.08
N GLU A 32 -6.26 -27.24 7.83
CA GLU A 32 -5.41 -26.09 7.45
C GLU A 32 -4.69 -26.33 6.11
N TRP A 33 -4.29 -27.57 5.84
CA TRP A 33 -3.72 -27.95 4.55
C TRP A 33 -4.75 -27.80 3.42
N MET A 34 -5.97 -28.25 3.60
CA MET A 34 -7.05 -28.11 2.61
C MET A 34 -7.34 -26.64 2.34
N ASN A 35 -7.48 -25.82 3.39
CA ASN A 35 -7.70 -24.38 3.28
C ASN A 35 -6.55 -23.69 2.53
N LEU A 36 -5.31 -24.09 2.80
CA LEU A 36 -4.13 -23.53 2.13
C LEU A 36 -4.11 -23.87 0.65
N VAL A 37 -4.48 -25.09 0.27
CA VAL A 37 -4.57 -25.52 -1.14
C VAL A 37 -5.65 -24.73 -1.86
N GLU A 38 -6.84 -24.56 -1.27
CA GLU A 38 -7.91 -23.75 -1.84
C GLU A 38 -7.51 -22.27 -1.98
N GLY A 39 -6.97 -21.67 -0.92
CA GLY A 39 -6.47 -20.28 -0.95
C GLY A 39 -5.37 -20.08 -1.98
N SER A 40 -4.46 -21.06 -2.15
CA SER A 40 -3.41 -20.99 -3.17
C SER A 40 -3.97 -21.03 -4.59
N ALA A 41 -5.02 -21.84 -4.83
CA ALA A 41 -5.69 -21.88 -6.12
C ALA A 41 -6.38 -20.55 -6.46
N ASN A 42 -7.02 -19.91 -5.49
CA ASN A 42 -7.66 -18.61 -5.66
C ASN A 42 -6.64 -17.53 -6.03
N ILE A 43 -5.51 -17.48 -5.33
CA ILE A 43 -4.43 -16.52 -5.64
C ILE A 43 -3.80 -16.80 -7.01
N ALA A 44 -3.52 -18.07 -7.34
CA ALA A 44 -2.91 -18.46 -8.60
C ALA A 44 -3.80 -18.13 -9.81
N ASN A 45 -5.12 -18.21 -9.66
CA ASN A 45 -6.09 -17.86 -10.70
C ASN A 45 -6.36 -16.35 -10.78
N SER A 46 -5.87 -15.56 -9.81
CA SER A 46 -6.03 -14.11 -9.84
C SER A 46 -5.04 -13.47 -10.82
N LYS A 47 -5.44 -12.35 -11.44
CA LYS A 47 -4.54 -11.53 -12.27
C LYS A 47 -3.71 -10.58 -11.40
N LEU A 48 -2.96 -11.13 -10.45
CA LEU A 48 -2.11 -10.39 -9.54
C LEU A 48 -0.66 -10.41 -10.05
N PHE A 49 -0.09 -9.22 -10.23
CA PHE A 49 1.29 -9.03 -10.65
C PHE A 49 2.05 -8.29 -9.53
N ILE A 50 3.15 -8.86 -9.06
CA ILE A 50 3.95 -8.31 -7.97
C ILE A 50 5.31 -7.90 -8.52
N ASP A 51 5.68 -6.64 -8.31
CA ASP A 51 6.98 -6.10 -8.65
C ASP A 51 7.68 -5.63 -7.37
N ASP A 52 8.71 -6.35 -6.96
CA ASP A 52 9.53 -6.07 -5.79
C ASP A 52 10.86 -5.38 -6.12
N THR A 53 10.93 -4.71 -7.28
CA THR A 53 12.12 -3.94 -7.68
C THR A 53 12.38 -2.80 -6.69
N PRO A 54 13.51 -2.79 -5.97
CA PRO A 54 13.81 -1.73 -5.01
C PRO A 54 14.08 -0.40 -5.72
N GLY A 55 13.62 0.71 -5.13
CA GLY A 55 13.91 2.04 -5.66
C GLY A 55 13.39 2.29 -7.08
N ILE A 56 12.26 1.68 -7.45
CA ILE A 56 11.71 1.83 -8.79
C ILE A 56 11.47 3.31 -9.12
N THR A 57 11.88 3.73 -10.31
CA THR A 57 11.60 5.10 -10.80
C THR A 57 10.20 5.18 -11.39
N LEU A 58 9.61 6.39 -11.39
CA LEU A 58 8.31 6.64 -12.00
C LEU A 58 8.28 6.21 -13.48
N SER A 59 9.35 6.45 -14.25
CA SER A 59 9.43 6.06 -15.66
C SER A 59 9.46 4.56 -15.86
N ALA A 60 10.22 3.82 -15.06
CA ALA A 60 10.27 2.36 -15.11
C ALA A 60 8.91 1.75 -14.73
N MET A 61 8.28 2.24 -13.66
CA MET A 61 6.96 1.81 -13.24
C MET A 61 5.91 2.07 -14.32
N ARG A 62 5.90 3.27 -14.92
CA ARG A 62 5.00 3.63 -16.01
C ARG A 62 5.12 2.67 -17.19
N SER A 63 6.34 2.32 -17.58
CA SER A 63 6.59 1.36 -18.68
C SER A 63 6.05 -0.04 -18.34
N LYS A 64 6.27 -0.53 -17.12
CA LYS A 64 5.74 -1.82 -16.64
C LYS A 64 4.21 -1.81 -16.59
N CYS A 65 3.60 -0.77 -16.04
CA CYS A 65 2.14 -0.66 -15.94
C CYS A 65 1.47 -0.59 -17.32
N ARG A 66 2.06 0.14 -18.28
CA ARG A 66 1.57 0.16 -19.67
C ARG A 66 1.57 -1.23 -20.29
N LYS A 67 2.68 -1.96 -20.15
CA LYS A 67 2.78 -3.33 -20.65
C LYS A 67 1.72 -4.23 -20.03
N LEU A 68 1.59 -4.22 -18.69
CA LEU A 68 0.58 -5.00 -18.00
C LEU A 68 -0.85 -4.59 -18.36
N LYS A 69 -1.11 -3.30 -18.62
CA LYS A 69 -2.42 -2.85 -19.10
C LYS A 69 -2.74 -3.38 -20.48
N MET A 70 -1.77 -3.39 -21.39
CA MET A 70 -1.96 -3.90 -22.76
C MET A 70 -2.11 -5.42 -22.81
N GLU A 71 -1.31 -6.16 -22.05
CA GLU A 71 -1.25 -7.62 -22.10
C GLU A 71 -2.32 -8.30 -21.25
N HIS A 72 -2.66 -7.70 -20.11
CA HIS A 72 -3.48 -8.34 -19.06
C HIS A 72 -4.69 -7.51 -18.64
N ASP A 73 -4.82 -6.28 -19.13
CA ASP A 73 -5.88 -5.34 -18.79
C ASP A 73 -6.01 -5.15 -17.27
N ILE A 74 -4.91 -4.80 -16.60
CA ILE A 74 -4.93 -4.51 -15.15
C ILE A 74 -5.95 -3.41 -14.85
N GLN A 75 -6.64 -3.54 -13.70
CA GLN A 75 -7.74 -2.67 -13.30
C GLN A 75 -7.36 -1.74 -12.13
N ILE A 76 -6.24 -1.99 -11.46
CA ILE A 76 -5.76 -1.20 -10.32
C ILE A 76 -4.24 -1.30 -10.24
N VAL A 77 -3.61 -0.23 -9.77
CA VAL A 77 -2.18 -0.22 -9.40
C VAL A 77 -2.09 0.13 -7.92
N ILE A 78 -1.37 -0.68 -7.14
CA ILE A 78 -1.14 -0.45 -5.71
C ILE A 78 0.36 -0.28 -5.48
N ILE A 79 0.76 0.75 -4.74
CA ILE A 79 2.15 1.10 -4.45
C ILE A 79 2.36 1.10 -2.92
N ASP A 80 3.23 0.21 -2.44
CA ASP A 80 3.63 0.14 -1.03
C ASP A 80 5.14 0.41 -0.93
N TYR A 81 5.54 1.59 -0.56
CA TYR A 81 4.91 2.87 -0.34
C TYR A 81 5.71 3.98 -1.08
N LEU A 82 5.13 5.18 -1.22
CA LEU A 82 5.68 6.25 -2.08
C LEU A 82 7.13 6.61 -1.78
N GLN A 83 7.50 6.64 -0.50
CA GLN A 83 8.83 7.05 -0.07
C GLN A 83 9.95 6.09 -0.47
N LEU A 84 9.63 4.91 -0.99
CA LEU A 84 10.63 3.98 -1.55
C LEU A 84 10.89 4.19 -3.03
N MET A 85 10.04 4.91 -3.70
CA MET A 85 10.29 5.25 -5.10
C MET A 85 11.47 6.21 -5.21
N SER A 86 12.25 6.06 -6.26
CA SER A 86 13.32 6.98 -6.61
C SER A 86 12.80 8.05 -7.56
N GLY A 87 13.19 9.30 -7.31
CA GLY A 87 12.96 10.39 -8.26
C GLY A 87 13.79 10.20 -9.52
N ASN A 88 13.40 10.84 -10.62
CA ASN A 88 14.19 10.90 -11.86
C ASN A 88 15.37 11.89 -11.73
N SER A 89 15.95 12.04 -10.55
CA SER A 89 16.92 13.10 -10.29
C SER A 89 18.25 12.93 -11.04
N ASN A 90 18.32 13.53 -12.22
CA ASN A 90 19.59 14.03 -12.76
C ASN A 90 20.06 15.31 -12.03
N SER A 91 19.31 15.82 -11.05
CA SER A 91 19.66 16.99 -10.24
C SER A 91 20.05 16.55 -8.85
N SER A 92 21.34 16.58 -8.56
CA SER A 92 21.95 16.30 -7.25
C SER A 92 21.46 17.21 -6.11
N ASN A 93 20.55 18.16 -6.37
CA ASN A 93 20.06 19.17 -5.43
C ASN A 93 18.54 19.16 -5.21
N ALA A 94 17.79 18.22 -5.78
CA ALA A 94 16.35 18.14 -5.49
C ALA A 94 16.12 17.68 -4.04
N SER A 95 15.33 18.46 -3.29
CA SER A 95 14.92 18.04 -1.94
C SER A 95 14.02 16.82 -2.04
N ARG A 96 14.05 15.93 -1.04
CA ARG A 96 13.16 14.76 -0.98
C ARG A 96 11.69 15.13 -1.14
N GLN A 97 11.30 16.28 -0.63
CA GLN A 97 9.95 16.82 -0.77
C GLN A 97 9.60 17.10 -2.24
N GLN A 98 10.54 17.63 -3.03
CA GLN A 98 10.34 17.87 -4.46
C GLN A 98 10.20 16.55 -5.22
N GLU A 99 11.02 15.55 -4.92
CA GLU A 99 10.91 14.22 -5.53
C GLU A 99 9.53 13.59 -5.30
N ILE A 100 9.03 13.62 -4.06
CA ILE A 100 7.71 13.08 -3.72
C ILE A 100 6.60 13.86 -4.45
N SER A 101 6.76 15.18 -4.59
CA SER A 101 5.81 16.00 -5.34
C SER A 101 5.78 15.61 -6.83
N ASP A 102 6.93 15.35 -7.43
CA ASP A 102 7.03 14.95 -8.83
C ASP A 102 6.45 13.52 -9.03
N ILE A 103 6.73 12.61 -8.08
CA ILE A 103 6.14 11.27 -8.08
C ILE A 103 4.61 11.37 -7.99
N SER A 104 4.07 12.12 -7.04
CA SER A 104 2.62 12.29 -6.84
C SER A 104 1.92 12.75 -8.12
N ARG A 105 2.42 13.82 -8.74
CA ARG A 105 1.91 14.32 -10.02
C ARG A 105 2.00 13.28 -11.14
N GLY A 106 3.12 12.56 -11.20
CA GLY A 106 3.34 11.51 -12.18
C GLY A 106 2.39 10.32 -12.01
N LEU A 107 2.09 9.93 -10.78
CA LEU A 107 1.11 8.88 -10.48
C LEU A 107 -0.31 9.28 -10.90
N LYS A 108 -0.68 10.54 -10.66
CA LYS A 108 -1.97 11.04 -11.14
C LYS A 108 -2.05 11.05 -12.68
N ALA A 109 -0.97 11.41 -13.34
CA ALA A 109 -0.90 11.33 -14.81
C ALA A 109 -1.02 9.88 -15.30
N LEU A 110 -0.34 8.94 -14.62
CA LEU A 110 -0.40 7.51 -14.92
C LEU A 110 -1.82 6.94 -14.77
N ALA A 111 -2.51 7.28 -13.66
CA ALA A 111 -3.89 6.85 -13.44
C ALA A 111 -4.83 7.27 -14.57
N ARG A 112 -4.69 8.51 -15.04
CA ARG A 112 -5.48 9.03 -16.18
C ARG A 112 -5.12 8.35 -17.49
N GLU A 113 -3.82 8.16 -17.75
CA GLU A 113 -3.33 7.53 -18.96
C GLU A 113 -3.83 6.09 -19.13
N LEU A 114 -3.76 5.31 -18.05
CA LEU A 114 -4.17 3.90 -18.06
C LEU A 114 -5.67 3.73 -17.82
N ASN A 115 -6.37 4.80 -17.44
CA ASN A 115 -7.76 4.77 -16.98
C ASN A 115 -8.00 3.71 -15.88
N VAL A 116 -7.11 3.71 -14.86
CA VAL A 116 -7.22 2.82 -13.69
C VAL A 116 -6.95 3.62 -12.41
N PRO A 117 -7.55 3.26 -11.27
CA PRO A 117 -7.18 3.82 -9.99
C PRO A 117 -5.74 3.44 -9.63
N VAL A 118 -5.03 4.43 -9.07
CA VAL A 118 -3.71 4.23 -8.45
C VAL A 118 -3.86 4.48 -6.96
N VAL A 119 -3.65 3.45 -6.16
CA VAL A 119 -3.64 3.51 -4.69
C VAL A 119 -2.20 3.52 -4.24
N ALA A 120 -1.79 4.60 -3.58
CA ALA A 120 -0.44 4.73 -3.08
C ALA A 120 -0.45 4.86 -1.56
N LEU A 121 0.26 3.97 -0.88
CA LEU A 121 0.50 4.08 0.54
C LEU A 121 1.53 5.19 0.80
N SER A 122 1.34 5.93 1.86
CA SER A 122 2.26 6.99 2.27
C SER A 122 2.46 6.95 3.78
N GLN A 123 3.72 7.05 4.20
CA GLN A 123 4.04 7.16 5.60
C GLN A 123 3.67 8.57 6.10
N LEU A 124 3.08 8.63 7.28
CA LEU A 124 2.76 9.89 7.94
C LEU A 124 3.96 10.46 8.69
N SER A 125 3.93 11.77 8.92
CA SER A 125 4.88 12.44 9.81
C SER A 125 4.78 11.89 11.23
N ARG A 126 5.92 11.76 11.92
CA ARG A 126 5.96 11.34 13.32
C ARG A 126 5.26 12.32 14.28
N ALA A 127 4.86 13.50 13.82
CA ALA A 127 4.10 14.45 14.61
C ALA A 127 2.75 13.88 15.09
N VAL A 128 2.17 12.91 14.39
CA VAL A 128 0.95 12.21 14.82
C VAL A 128 1.15 11.49 16.16
N GLU A 129 2.34 10.91 16.38
CA GLU A 129 2.68 10.18 17.61
C GLU A 129 2.81 11.09 18.83
N GLN A 130 2.99 12.40 18.63
CA GLN A 130 3.12 13.39 19.71
C GLN A 130 1.77 13.97 20.15
N ARG A 131 0.68 13.68 19.42
CA ARG A 131 -0.65 14.13 19.78
C ARG A 131 -1.29 13.18 20.79
N PRO A 132 -2.08 13.71 21.75
CA PRO A 132 -2.74 12.87 22.76
C PRO A 132 -3.71 11.84 22.20
N ASP A 133 -4.35 12.15 21.07
CA ASP A 133 -5.34 11.29 20.40
C ASP A 133 -4.75 10.40 19.31
N HIS A 134 -3.47 10.62 18.93
CA HIS A 134 -2.77 9.92 17.85
C HIS A 134 -3.57 9.82 16.52
N ARG A 135 -4.62 10.61 16.36
CA ARG A 135 -5.46 10.55 15.16
C ARG A 135 -4.80 11.27 13.99
N PRO A 136 -4.70 10.63 12.83
CA PRO A 136 -4.09 11.23 11.65
C PRO A 136 -4.96 12.32 11.05
N MET A 137 -4.32 13.34 10.48
CA MET A 137 -4.96 14.45 9.77
C MET A 137 -4.14 14.86 8.53
N LEU A 138 -4.74 15.64 7.62
CA LEU A 138 -4.09 16.04 6.36
C LEU A 138 -2.73 16.74 6.56
N SER A 139 -2.57 17.50 7.64
CA SER A 139 -1.28 18.13 7.95
C SER A 139 -0.15 17.14 8.24
N ASP A 140 -0.45 15.87 8.54
CA ASP A 140 0.56 14.83 8.77
C ASP A 140 1.18 14.32 7.46
N LEU A 141 0.59 14.65 6.32
CA LEU A 141 1.17 14.49 4.98
C LEU A 141 2.17 15.61 4.63
N ARG A 142 2.60 16.41 5.59
CA ARG A 142 3.29 17.71 5.44
C ARG A 142 4.62 17.67 4.70
N GLU A 143 5.35 16.55 4.74
CA GLU A 143 6.54 16.37 3.89
C GLU A 143 6.16 16.17 2.41
N SER A 144 4.88 16.08 2.12
CA SER A 144 4.28 15.71 0.85
C SER A 144 3.03 16.56 0.58
N GLY A 145 3.06 17.86 0.83
CA GLY A 145 1.92 18.76 0.59
C GLY A 145 1.33 18.65 -0.82
N ALA A 146 2.13 18.19 -1.78
CA ALA A 146 1.66 17.88 -3.12
C ALA A 146 0.74 16.65 -3.15
N ILE A 147 0.97 15.62 -2.30
CA ILE A 147 0.09 14.45 -2.23
C ILE A 147 -1.32 14.88 -1.86
N GLU A 148 -1.46 15.75 -0.85
CA GLU A 148 -2.77 16.27 -0.45
C GLU A 148 -3.46 16.98 -1.63
N GLN A 149 -2.73 17.77 -2.42
CA GLN A 149 -3.31 18.50 -3.54
C GLN A 149 -3.65 17.59 -4.73
N ASP A 150 -2.78 16.64 -5.05
CA ASP A 150 -2.89 15.79 -6.23
C ASP A 150 -3.90 14.65 -6.04
N ALA A 151 -3.99 14.05 -4.84
CA ALA A 151 -4.89 12.96 -4.56
C ALA A 151 -6.36 13.38 -4.71
N ASP A 152 -7.18 12.52 -5.32
CA ASP A 152 -8.63 12.71 -5.39
C ASP A 152 -9.30 12.27 -4.10
N VAL A 153 -8.76 11.22 -3.47
CA VAL A 153 -9.19 10.70 -2.17
C VAL A 153 -7.98 10.55 -1.27
N VAL A 154 -8.10 10.96 -0.01
CA VAL A 154 -7.13 10.67 1.05
C VAL A 154 -7.84 9.93 2.15
N MET A 155 -7.32 8.74 2.46
CA MET A 155 -7.82 7.90 3.53
C MET A 155 -6.71 7.65 4.54
N PHE A 156 -7.00 7.79 5.82
CA PHE A 156 -6.10 7.38 6.89
C PHE A 156 -6.56 6.09 7.52
N LEU A 157 -5.62 5.26 7.92
CA LEU A 157 -5.86 4.10 8.74
C LEU A 157 -5.53 4.44 10.19
N TYR A 158 -6.48 4.24 11.08
CA TYR A 158 -6.30 4.42 12.50
C TYR A 158 -6.75 3.17 13.27
N ARG A 159 -5.99 2.77 14.26
CA ARG A 159 -6.31 1.64 15.12
C ARG A 159 -6.03 2.00 16.56
N GLU A 160 -7.09 2.26 17.32
CA GLU A 160 -6.97 2.65 18.71
C GLU A 160 -6.29 1.57 19.57
N GLY A 161 -6.57 0.30 19.33
CA GLY A 161 -5.95 -0.82 20.01
C GLY A 161 -4.43 -0.93 19.86
N TYR A 162 -3.81 -0.12 18.98
CA TYR A 162 -2.35 0.01 18.90
C TYR A 162 -1.80 0.88 20.04
N TYR A 163 -2.55 1.90 20.45
CA TYR A 163 -2.16 2.88 21.46
C TYR A 163 -2.73 2.57 22.85
N ASN A 164 -3.95 2.07 22.91
CA ASN A 164 -4.69 1.76 24.13
C ASN A 164 -4.81 0.24 24.31
N ARG A 165 -4.08 -0.30 25.30
CA ARG A 165 -4.08 -1.74 25.63
C ARG A 165 -5.19 -2.15 26.58
N ASP A 166 -5.89 -1.19 27.18
CA ASP A 166 -6.98 -1.43 28.15
C ASP A 166 -8.32 -1.76 27.47
N LEU A 167 -8.35 -1.71 26.12
CA LEU A 167 -9.52 -2.11 25.33
C LEU A 167 -9.73 -3.61 25.35
N SER A 168 -10.99 -4.03 25.19
CA SER A 168 -11.34 -5.44 24.99
C SER A 168 -10.67 -6.00 23.72
N GLU A 169 -10.49 -7.33 23.64
CA GLU A 169 -9.89 -7.97 22.46
C GLU A 169 -10.64 -7.64 21.16
N ALA A 170 -11.96 -7.51 21.22
CA ALA A 170 -12.78 -7.15 20.06
C ALA A 170 -12.49 -5.72 19.60
N GLU A 171 -12.43 -4.75 20.52
CA GLU A 171 -12.11 -3.35 20.21
C GLU A 171 -10.67 -3.17 19.72
N GLN A 172 -9.71 -3.91 20.28
CA GLN A 172 -8.32 -3.89 19.81
C GLN A 172 -8.17 -4.31 18.35
N ARG A 173 -9.10 -5.09 17.80
CA ARG A 173 -9.09 -5.55 16.41
C ARG A 173 -9.76 -4.57 15.43
N VAL A 174 -10.45 -3.55 15.93
CA VAL A 174 -11.12 -2.55 15.10
C VAL A 174 -10.09 -1.62 14.47
N ALA A 175 -10.17 -1.45 13.16
CA ALA A 175 -9.44 -0.45 12.42
C ALA A 175 -10.44 0.53 11.78
N GLU A 176 -10.19 1.82 11.92
CA GLU A 176 -10.96 2.88 11.29
C GLU A 176 -10.32 3.29 9.96
N VAL A 177 -11.15 3.49 8.95
CA VAL A 177 -10.75 4.15 7.70
C VAL A 177 -11.35 5.56 7.72
N ILE A 178 -10.50 6.56 7.89
CA ILE A 178 -10.90 7.97 7.98
C ILE A 178 -10.75 8.61 6.60
N ILE A 179 -11.87 8.95 5.94
CA ILE A 179 -11.85 9.67 4.66
C ILE A 179 -11.63 11.15 4.98
N ALA A 180 -10.39 11.62 4.83
CA ALA A 180 -10.01 12.99 5.17
C ALA A 180 -10.15 13.96 3.98
N LYS A 181 -10.16 13.44 2.75
CA LYS A 181 -10.39 14.21 1.54
C LYS A 181 -11.12 13.35 0.51
N GLN A 182 -12.10 13.94 -0.13
CA GLN A 182 -12.76 13.42 -1.33
C GLN A 182 -13.09 14.58 -2.27
N ARG A 183 -12.55 14.57 -3.50
CA ARG A 183 -12.65 15.73 -4.41
C ARG A 183 -14.04 15.91 -5.00
N ASN A 184 -14.80 14.83 -5.16
CA ASN A 184 -16.11 14.83 -5.84
C ASN A 184 -17.26 14.45 -4.92
N GLY A 185 -17.10 14.64 -3.60
CA GLY A 185 -18.11 14.32 -2.60
C GLY A 185 -18.34 15.43 -1.60
#